data_97204099b8ad0a0e1cc7a1b4903e8310
#
_entry.id   97204099b8ad0a0e1cc7a1b4903e8310
#
_cell.length_a   1.000
_cell.length_b   1.000
_cell.length_c   1.000
_cell.angle_alpha   90.00
_cell.angle_beta   90.00
_cell.angle_gamma   90.00
#
_symmetry.space_group_name_H-M   'P 1'
#
loop_
_entity.id
_entity.type
_entity.pdbx_description
1 polymer ?
#
loop_
_entity_poly.entity_id
_entity_poly.type
_entity_poly.pdbx_seq_one_letter_code
_entity_poly.pdbx_strand_id
1 'polypeptide(L)'
;SETVKVKSDGSYLLQPDIVWADFDPTIDQYFGIPFWGADSQEFYIARMPRLQNTLDLYSVSVKDGSKKHIYNETYKTWIDWMDQVVFTDKGLYMVRNFETGWQQIYFLSYDGKEFRRLTDGTNWTVSVLRVDEKKGEVYFTAKRDASVRQAVYKVDSKGVVTALTDPAYNAVGVEFSPDGKYFIASYSNVTTPTKVAFFQTSGGGIVSAGHGGDIAEANLRGPVMQKLRKGV
;
A
#
# COMPACT_ATOMS: atom_id res chain seq x y z
N SER A 1 22.19 19.09 9.36
CA SER A 1 22.71 19.09 10.74
C SER A 1 22.09 20.25 11.49
N GLU A 2 21.09 19.99 12.31
CA GLU A 2 20.48 20.98 13.19
C GLU A 2 21.50 21.40 14.25
N THR A 3 21.88 22.66 14.22
CA THR A 3 22.71 23.24 15.27
C THR A 3 21.79 23.65 16.42
N VAL A 4 21.71 22.82 17.45
CA VAL A 4 21.02 23.17 18.70
C VAL A 4 21.84 24.27 19.37
N LYS A 5 21.36 25.52 19.38
CA LYS A 5 21.97 26.60 20.15
C LYS A 5 21.52 26.50 21.60
N VAL A 6 22.45 26.22 22.50
CA VAL A 6 22.23 26.25 23.95
C VAL A 6 22.41 27.68 24.45
N LYS A 7 21.43 28.22 25.17
CA LYS A 7 21.55 29.52 25.84
C LYS A 7 22.51 29.40 27.06
N SER A 8 23.01 30.53 27.49
CA SER A 8 23.89 30.63 28.67
C SER A 8 23.26 30.15 29.98
N ASP A 9 21.94 30.04 30.05
CA ASP A 9 21.16 29.49 31.17
C ASP A 9 20.90 27.98 31.08
N GLY A 10 21.44 27.29 30.06
CA GLY A 10 21.25 25.87 29.82
C GLY A 10 19.95 25.53 29.13
N SER A 11 19.10 26.50 28.80
CA SER A 11 17.88 26.23 28.04
C SER A 11 18.14 26.12 26.53
N TYR A 12 17.37 25.26 25.85
CA TYR A 12 17.50 25.07 24.42
C TYR A 12 16.65 26.08 23.66
N LEU A 13 17.25 26.83 22.75
CA LEU A 13 16.53 27.56 21.71
C LEU A 13 16.34 26.60 20.53
N LEU A 14 15.24 25.88 20.52
CA LEU A 14 14.68 25.34 19.28
C LEU A 14 14.01 26.51 18.56
N GLN A 15 14.74 27.20 17.70
CA GLN A 15 14.12 27.94 16.60
C GLN A 15 14.21 27.01 15.40
N PRO A 16 13.18 26.19 15.12
CA PRO A 16 13.13 25.48 13.86
C PRO A 16 13.07 26.54 12.75
N ASP A 17 13.95 26.41 11.76
CA ASP A 17 13.77 27.11 10.50
C ASP A 17 12.50 26.55 9.86
N ILE A 18 11.38 27.27 10.02
CA ILE A 18 10.09 26.85 9.48
C ILE A 18 10.10 27.18 7.99
N VAL A 19 10.02 26.14 7.17
CA VAL A 19 9.78 26.27 5.74
C VAL A 19 8.31 25.99 5.47
N TRP A 20 7.60 26.99 4.97
CA TRP A 20 6.20 26.84 4.61
C TRP A 20 6.06 26.26 3.21
N ALA A 21 5.18 25.28 3.06
CA ALA A 21 4.78 24.78 1.74
C ALA A 21 4.03 25.91 0.99
N ASP A 22 4.34 26.07 -0.30
CA ASP A 22 3.84 27.16 -1.15
C ASP A 22 2.36 26.96 -1.54
N PHE A 23 1.47 26.96 -0.54
CA PHE A 23 0.02 26.97 -0.73
C PHE A 23 -0.56 28.31 -0.33
N ASP A 24 -1.51 28.82 -1.11
CA ASP A 24 -2.19 30.08 -0.81
C ASP A 24 -3.07 29.91 0.44
N PRO A 25 -2.77 30.61 1.56
CA PRO A 25 -3.53 30.49 2.80
C PRO A 25 -4.92 31.17 2.75
N THR A 26 -5.21 31.93 1.70
CA THR A 26 -6.51 32.61 1.55
C THR A 26 -7.57 31.76 0.89
N ILE A 27 -7.16 30.61 0.29
CA ILE A 27 -8.07 29.69 -0.37
C ILE A 27 -8.64 28.71 0.66
N ASP A 28 -9.97 28.55 0.66
CA ASP A 28 -10.65 27.51 1.45
C ASP A 28 -10.38 26.15 0.84
N GLN A 29 -9.50 25.38 1.47
CA GLN A 29 -8.96 24.11 0.97
C GLN A 29 -8.66 23.16 2.12
N TYR A 30 -8.68 21.88 1.80
CA TYR A 30 -8.38 20.79 2.71
C TYR A 30 -7.12 20.05 2.26
N PHE A 31 -6.37 19.54 3.22
CA PHE A 31 -5.18 18.72 3.00
C PHE A 31 -5.36 17.34 3.61
N GLY A 32 -4.95 16.33 2.87
CA GLY A 32 -4.89 14.95 3.34
C GLY A 32 -3.67 14.68 4.22
N ILE A 33 -3.51 13.43 4.61
CA ILE A 33 -2.33 12.97 5.35
C ILE A 33 -1.12 13.05 4.41
N PRO A 34 -0.01 13.69 4.83
CA PRO A 34 1.20 13.72 4.00
C PRO A 34 1.92 12.37 4.00
N PHE A 35 2.55 12.05 2.89
CA PHE A 35 3.39 10.87 2.71
C PHE A 35 4.82 11.29 2.42
N TRP A 36 5.79 10.66 3.08
CA TRP A 36 7.20 10.92 2.79
C TRP A 36 7.67 10.21 1.53
N GLY A 37 8.41 10.91 0.69
CA GLY A 37 9.19 10.30 -0.37
C GLY A 37 10.32 9.42 0.18
N ALA A 38 10.83 8.49 -0.62
CA ALA A 38 11.81 7.49 -0.19
C ALA A 38 13.14 8.09 0.30
N ASP A 39 13.55 9.23 -0.26
CA ASP A 39 14.80 9.92 0.06
C ASP A 39 14.65 11.01 1.14
N SER A 40 13.44 11.23 1.66
CA SER A 40 13.10 12.29 2.63
C SER A 40 13.41 13.73 2.16
N GLN A 41 13.58 13.95 0.86
CA GLN A 41 13.79 15.28 0.28
C GLN A 41 12.48 15.96 -0.10
N GLU A 42 11.45 15.17 -0.29
CA GLU A 42 10.11 15.62 -0.65
C GLU A 42 9.07 14.90 0.21
N PHE A 43 7.97 15.55 0.44
CA PHE A 43 6.75 14.89 0.90
C PHE A 43 5.63 15.12 -0.11
N TYR A 44 4.70 14.20 -0.13
CA TYR A 44 3.55 14.22 -1.03
C TYR A 44 2.31 14.54 -0.22
N ILE A 45 1.49 15.45 -0.72
CA ILE A 45 0.27 15.86 -0.03
C ILE A 45 -0.88 16.02 -1.03
N ALA A 46 -2.00 15.38 -0.72
CA ALA A 46 -3.23 15.57 -1.45
C ALA A 46 -3.95 16.84 -0.96
N ARG A 47 -4.49 17.61 -1.89
CA ARG A 47 -5.25 18.81 -1.64
C ARG A 47 -6.62 18.72 -2.31
N MET A 48 -7.66 19.17 -1.63
CA MET A 48 -9.00 19.32 -2.20
C MET A 48 -9.53 20.74 -1.98
N PRO A 49 -10.30 21.31 -2.93
CA PRO A 49 -11.12 22.49 -2.68
C PRO A 49 -12.27 22.14 -1.72
N ARG A 50 -12.94 23.14 -1.17
CA ARG A 50 -14.09 22.95 -0.29
C ARG A 50 -15.19 22.04 -0.86
N LEU A 51 -15.40 22.07 -2.16
CA LEU A 51 -16.38 21.20 -2.83
C LEU A 51 -16.01 19.72 -2.84
N GLN A 52 -14.75 19.38 -2.56
CA GLN A 52 -14.22 18.00 -2.51
C GLN A 52 -14.53 17.15 -3.76
N ASN A 53 -14.63 17.81 -4.90
CA ASN A 53 -14.90 17.19 -6.20
C ASN A 53 -13.65 17.12 -7.10
N THR A 54 -12.53 17.62 -6.60
CA THR A 54 -11.22 17.56 -7.25
C THR A 54 -10.17 17.21 -6.20
N LEU A 55 -9.28 16.29 -6.52
CA LEU A 55 -8.12 15.95 -5.71
C LEU A 55 -6.87 16.22 -6.53
N ASP A 56 -6.01 17.06 -6.00
CA ASP A 56 -4.68 17.35 -6.54
C ASP A 56 -3.63 16.72 -5.64
N LEU A 57 -2.65 16.01 -6.21
CA LEU A 57 -1.49 15.53 -5.48
C LEU A 57 -0.28 16.40 -5.84
N TYR A 58 0.40 16.89 -4.82
CA TYR A 58 1.62 17.67 -4.95
C TYR A 58 2.80 16.95 -4.30
N SER A 59 3.96 17.03 -4.93
CA SER A 59 5.26 16.86 -4.31
C SER A 59 5.70 18.23 -3.75
N VAL A 60 6.18 18.26 -2.52
CA VAL A 60 6.64 19.48 -1.83
C VAL A 60 8.07 19.28 -1.35
N SER A 61 8.97 20.16 -1.77
CA SER A 61 10.38 20.17 -1.37
C SER A 61 10.52 20.57 0.10
N VAL A 62 11.23 19.79 0.90
CA VAL A 62 11.54 20.13 2.29
C VAL A 62 12.56 21.27 2.40
N LYS A 63 13.31 21.55 1.33
CA LYS A 63 14.37 22.56 1.32
C LYS A 63 13.82 23.97 1.31
N ASP A 64 12.79 24.21 0.52
CA ASP A 64 12.30 25.55 0.21
C ASP A 64 10.77 25.67 0.17
N GLY A 65 10.05 24.56 0.40
CA GLY A 65 8.58 24.54 0.38
C GLY A 65 7.97 24.63 -1.01
N SER A 66 8.77 24.66 -2.07
CA SER A 66 8.26 24.68 -3.45
C SER A 66 7.46 23.43 -3.75
N LYS A 67 6.34 23.60 -4.46
CA LYS A 67 5.45 22.48 -4.83
C LYS A 67 5.44 22.20 -6.30
N LYS A 68 5.30 20.93 -6.66
CA LYS A 68 5.08 20.46 -8.01
C LYS A 68 3.78 19.67 -8.06
N HIS A 69 2.87 20.06 -8.94
CA HIS A 69 1.65 19.31 -9.20
C HIS A 69 1.98 18.06 -10.04
N ILE A 70 1.59 16.87 -9.55
CA ILE A 70 1.92 15.58 -10.20
C ILE A 70 0.71 14.76 -10.61
N TYR A 71 -0.46 14.99 -10.01
CA TYR A 71 -1.68 14.25 -10.30
C TYR A 71 -2.91 15.07 -10.04
N ASN A 72 -3.94 14.88 -10.87
CA ASN A 72 -5.27 15.44 -10.69
C ASN A 72 -6.33 14.39 -10.94
N GLU A 73 -7.33 14.42 -10.09
CA GLU A 73 -8.55 13.61 -10.22
C GLU A 73 -9.75 14.52 -10.01
N THR A 74 -10.73 14.44 -10.91
CA THR A 74 -11.96 15.21 -10.82
C THR A 74 -13.15 14.29 -10.97
N TYR A 75 -14.18 14.48 -10.14
CA TYR A 75 -15.41 13.75 -10.22
C TYR A 75 -16.62 14.69 -10.08
N LYS A 76 -17.76 14.28 -10.58
CA LYS A 76 -18.99 15.12 -10.57
C LYS A 76 -19.60 15.33 -9.19
N THR A 77 -19.25 14.46 -8.23
CA THR A 77 -19.77 14.51 -6.86
C THR A 77 -18.60 14.67 -5.90
N TRP A 78 -18.40 13.75 -5.01
CA TRP A 78 -17.40 13.76 -3.96
C TRP A 78 -16.29 12.74 -4.25
N ILE A 79 -15.08 13.04 -3.84
CA ILE A 79 -13.88 12.20 -4.02
C ILE A 79 -13.36 11.78 -2.65
N ASP A 80 -13.03 10.49 -2.51
CA ASP A 80 -12.36 9.95 -1.33
C ASP A 80 -10.90 10.44 -1.24
N TRP A 81 -10.41 10.62 -0.02
CA TRP A 81 -9.00 10.88 0.22
C TRP A 81 -8.12 9.73 -0.29
N MET A 82 -6.85 10.05 -0.49
CA MET A 82 -5.83 9.09 -0.85
C MET A 82 -5.26 8.48 0.43
N ASP A 83 -5.77 7.31 0.84
CA ASP A 83 -5.42 6.69 2.13
C ASP A 83 -4.23 5.73 2.04
N GLN A 84 -3.95 5.22 0.85
CA GLN A 84 -2.89 4.24 0.62
C GLN A 84 -2.02 4.63 -0.56
N VAL A 85 -0.74 4.85 -0.26
CA VAL A 85 0.29 5.10 -1.27
C VAL A 85 1.51 4.27 -0.92
N VAL A 86 2.03 3.53 -1.89
CA VAL A 86 3.28 2.77 -1.76
C VAL A 86 4.31 3.38 -2.69
N PHE A 87 5.38 3.91 -2.12
CA PHE A 87 6.50 4.49 -2.86
C PHE A 87 7.49 3.43 -3.26
N THR A 88 8.01 3.54 -4.47
CA THR A 88 9.02 2.66 -5.06
C THR A 88 10.09 3.50 -5.76
N ASP A 89 11.11 2.88 -6.35
CA ASP A 89 12.17 3.63 -7.04
C ASP A 89 11.66 4.38 -8.29
N LYS A 90 10.62 3.85 -8.94
CA LYS A 90 10.12 4.38 -10.23
C LYS A 90 8.92 5.32 -10.11
N GLY A 91 8.21 5.26 -9.01
CA GLY A 91 6.97 6.01 -8.81
C GLY A 91 6.18 5.51 -7.62
N LEU A 92 4.91 5.80 -7.61
CA LEU A 92 4.02 5.44 -6.53
C LEU A 92 2.84 4.58 -7.02
N TYR A 93 2.40 3.68 -6.17
CA TYR A 93 1.20 2.88 -6.36
C TYR A 93 0.12 3.38 -5.43
N MET A 94 -1.08 3.59 -5.96
CA MET A 94 -2.23 4.09 -5.20
C MET A 94 -3.50 3.33 -5.52
N VAL A 95 -4.46 3.36 -4.61
CA VAL A 95 -5.78 2.76 -4.80
C VAL A 95 -6.79 3.88 -5.05
N ARG A 96 -7.47 3.84 -6.21
CA ARG A 96 -8.48 4.82 -6.61
C ARG A 96 -9.70 4.13 -7.24
N ASN A 97 -10.84 4.83 -7.26
CA ASN A 97 -12.13 4.30 -7.74
C ASN A 97 -12.81 5.16 -8.81
N PHE A 98 -12.21 6.29 -9.21
CA PHE A 98 -12.85 7.33 -10.03
C PHE A 98 -13.25 6.86 -11.44
N GLU A 99 -12.46 5.96 -12.06
CA GLU A 99 -12.76 5.50 -13.43
C GLU A 99 -13.88 4.45 -13.50
N THR A 100 -13.89 3.52 -12.55
CA THR A 100 -14.74 2.32 -12.63
C THR A 100 -15.84 2.28 -11.58
N GLY A 101 -15.77 3.13 -10.56
CA GLY A 101 -16.58 3.05 -9.35
C GLY A 101 -16.14 1.94 -8.38
N TRP A 102 -15.14 1.13 -8.75
CA TRP A 102 -14.54 0.07 -7.94
C TRP A 102 -13.09 0.41 -7.61
N GLN A 103 -12.61 -0.03 -6.47
CA GLN A 103 -11.22 0.21 -6.09
C GLN A 103 -10.27 -0.54 -7.02
N GLN A 104 -9.36 0.22 -7.64
CA GLN A 104 -8.33 -0.30 -8.55
C GLN A 104 -6.96 0.20 -8.13
N ILE A 105 -5.93 -0.56 -8.46
CA ILE A 105 -4.53 -0.18 -8.25
C ILE A 105 -4.05 0.58 -9.48
N TYR A 106 -3.43 1.73 -9.23
CA TYR A 106 -2.81 2.57 -10.25
C TYR A 106 -1.33 2.78 -9.94
N PHE A 107 -0.54 2.90 -10.99
CA PHE A 107 0.83 3.38 -10.94
C PHE A 107 0.90 4.82 -11.46
N LEU A 108 1.68 5.66 -10.78
CA LEU A 108 1.98 7.03 -11.17
C LEU A 108 3.49 7.25 -11.07
N SER A 109 4.12 7.71 -12.17
CA SER A 109 5.53 8.11 -12.15
C SER A 109 5.72 9.43 -11.39
N TYR A 110 6.91 9.65 -10.79
CA TYR A 110 7.22 10.87 -10.03
C TYR A 110 7.18 12.16 -10.86
N ASP A 111 7.36 12.07 -12.18
CA ASP A 111 7.25 13.20 -13.09
C ASP A 111 5.80 13.47 -13.53
N GLY A 112 4.85 12.61 -13.17
CA GLY A 112 3.43 12.71 -13.50
C GLY A 112 3.09 12.34 -14.95
N LYS A 113 4.04 11.82 -15.73
CA LYS A 113 3.83 11.53 -17.16
C LYS A 113 3.23 10.16 -17.43
N GLU A 114 3.52 9.18 -16.59
CA GLU A 114 2.92 7.86 -16.67
C GLU A 114 1.88 7.68 -15.56
N PHE A 115 0.65 7.47 -15.99
CA PHE A 115 -0.45 7.09 -15.12
C PHE A 115 -1.16 5.87 -15.71
N ARG A 116 -1.16 4.76 -14.99
CA ARG A 116 -1.62 3.48 -15.53
C ARG A 116 -2.39 2.67 -14.51
N ARG A 117 -3.60 2.23 -14.89
CA ARG A 117 -4.38 1.26 -14.11
C ARG A 117 -3.79 -0.14 -14.29
N LEU A 118 -3.60 -0.85 -13.17
CA LEU A 118 -3.06 -2.21 -13.14
C LEU A 118 -4.12 -3.28 -12.96
N THR A 119 -5.19 -2.96 -12.24
CA THR A 119 -6.27 -3.94 -11.96
C THR A 119 -7.56 -3.52 -12.62
N ASP A 120 -8.48 -4.47 -12.76
CA ASP A 120 -9.82 -4.27 -13.30
C ASP A 120 -10.82 -5.16 -12.54
N GLY A 121 -12.12 -5.01 -12.87
CA GLY A 121 -13.20 -5.80 -12.28
C GLY A 121 -13.78 -5.21 -11.00
N THR A 122 -14.60 -5.99 -10.32
CA THR A 122 -15.40 -5.56 -9.17
C THR A 122 -14.62 -5.75 -7.88
N ASN A 123 -13.87 -4.72 -7.49
CA ASN A 123 -13.13 -4.74 -6.21
C ASN A 123 -13.83 -3.82 -5.20
N TRP A 124 -14.54 -4.39 -4.21
CA TRP A 124 -15.17 -3.62 -3.12
C TRP A 124 -14.15 -2.94 -2.21
N THR A 125 -13.06 -3.63 -1.93
CA THR A 125 -11.91 -3.06 -1.21
C THR A 125 -10.62 -3.62 -1.76
N VAL A 126 -9.58 -2.79 -1.77
CA VAL A 126 -8.21 -3.18 -2.16
C VAL A 126 -7.23 -2.62 -1.15
N SER A 127 -6.23 -3.40 -0.78
CA SER A 127 -5.08 -2.94 0.02
C SER A 127 -3.80 -3.47 -0.60
N VAL A 128 -2.90 -2.59 -1.02
CA VAL A 128 -1.59 -2.96 -1.54
C VAL A 128 -0.70 -3.39 -0.37
N LEU A 129 -0.13 -4.58 -0.48
CA LEU A 129 0.72 -5.18 0.55
C LEU A 129 2.21 -5.05 0.23
N ARG A 130 2.57 -5.26 -1.03
CA ARG A 130 3.96 -5.28 -1.48
C ARG A 130 4.04 -5.01 -2.98
N VAL A 131 5.10 -4.33 -3.38
CA VAL A 131 5.49 -4.17 -4.78
C VAL A 131 6.84 -4.85 -5.00
N ASP A 132 6.94 -5.71 -6.01
CA ASP A 132 8.20 -6.29 -6.50
C ASP A 132 8.52 -5.66 -7.85
N GLU A 133 9.25 -4.55 -7.85
CA GLU A 133 9.58 -3.82 -9.08
C GLU A 133 10.44 -4.63 -10.04
N LYS A 134 11.26 -5.57 -9.54
CA LYS A 134 12.12 -6.42 -10.38
C LYS A 134 11.31 -7.38 -11.22
N LYS A 135 10.22 -7.91 -10.65
CA LYS A 135 9.28 -8.80 -11.34
C LYS A 135 8.15 -8.04 -12.02
N GLY A 136 7.92 -6.77 -11.66
CA GLY A 136 6.76 -6.00 -12.07
C GLY A 136 5.45 -6.56 -11.51
N GLU A 137 5.50 -7.12 -10.30
CA GLU A 137 4.36 -7.72 -9.61
C GLU A 137 3.92 -6.85 -8.42
N VAL A 138 2.61 -6.67 -8.27
CA VAL A 138 1.99 -6.02 -7.10
C VAL A 138 1.15 -7.04 -6.36
N TYR A 139 1.41 -7.21 -5.08
CA TYR A 139 0.68 -8.10 -4.18
C TYR A 139 -0.31 -7.29 -3.36
N PHE A 140 -1.54 -7.75 -3.27
CA PHE A 140 -2.60 -7.03 -2.61
C PHE A 140 -3.66 -7.95 -2.02
N THR A 141 -4.40 -7.46 -1.04
CA THR A 141 -5.67 -8.06 -0.64
C THR A 141 -6.81 -7.34 -1.32
N ALA A 142 -7.85 -8.07 -1.67
CA ALA A 142 -9.07 -7.49 -2.19
C ALA A 142 -10.31 -8.32 -1.82
N LYS A 143 -11.42 -7.62 -1.60
CA LYS A 143 -12.75 -8.20 -1.73
C LYS A 143 -13.13 -8.12 -3.20
N ARG A 144 -12.90 -9.18 -3.95
CA ARG A 144 -13.05 -9.24 -5.40
C ARG A 144 -14.11 -10.27 -5.82
N ASP A 145 -13.93 -11.50 -5.38
CA ASP A 145 -14.87 -12.60 -5.71
C ASP A 145 -16.10 -12.63 -4.80
N ALA A 146 -16.02 -11.93 -3.65
CA ALA A 146 -17.16 -11.73 -2.75
C ALA A 146 -16.99 -10.43 -1.96
N SER A 147 -18.09 -9.73 -1.70
CA SER A 147 -18.11 -8.46 -0.95
C SER A 147 -17.74 -8.63 0.55
N VAL A 148 -17.91 -9.82 1.09
CA VAL A 148 -17.74 -10.12 2.51
C VAL A 148 -16.44 -10.86 2.84
N ARG A 149 -15.70 -11.31 1.85
CA ARG A 149 -14.43 -12.03 2.01
C ARG A 149 -13.35 -11.39 1.17
N GLN A 150 -12.17 -11.27 1.76
CA GLN A 150 -10.99 -10.85 1.03
C GLN A 150 -10.04 -12.04 0.85
N ALA A 151 -9.36 -12.05 -0.28
CA ALA A 151 -8.28 -12.98 -0.56
C ALA A 151 -7.01 -12.21 -0.94
N VAL A 152 -5.88 -12.92 -0.98
CA VAL A 152 -4.60 -12.37 -1.43
C VAL A 152 -4.46 -12.63 -2.92
N TYR A 153 -4.10 -11.60 -3.65
CA TYR A 153 -3.88 -11.62 -5.09
C TYR A 153 -2.53 -11.05 -5.44
N LYS A 154 -2.09 -11.33 -6.64
CA LYS A 154 -1.06 -10.54 -7.32
C LYS A 154 -1.55 -10.10 -8.68
N VAL A 155 -1.05 -8.98 -9.15
CA VAL A 155 -1.17 -8.52 -10.53
C VAL A 155 0.22 -8.37 -11.12
N ASP A 156 0.43 -8.87 -12.33
CA ASP A 156 1.68 -8.76 -13.08
C ASP A 156 1.72 -7.47 -13.94
N SER A 157 2.85 -7.24 -14.59
CA SER A 157 3.06 -6.08 -15.49
C SER A 157 2.12 -6.03 -16.70
N LYS A 158 1.46 -7.15 -17.04
CA LYS A 158 0.48 -7.26 -18.12
C LYS A 158 -0.96 -7.05 -17.64
N GLY A 159 -1.17 -6.83 -16.32
CA GLY A 159 -2.48 -6.67 -15.71
C GLY A 159 -3.20 -7.99 -15.41
N VAL A 160 -2.50 -9.12 -15.48
CA VAL A 160 -3.09 -10.43 -15.14
C VAL A 160 -3.16 -10.58 -13.63
N VAL A 161 -4.38 -10.67 -13.10
CA VAL A 161 -4.64 -10.90 -11.67
C VAL A 161 -4.72 -12.39 -11.38
N THR A 162 -3.93 -12.84 -10.41
CA THR A 162 -3.88 -14.24 -9.95
C THR A 162 -4.20 -14.30 -8.46
N ALA A 163 -5.14 -15.15 -8.06
CA ALA A 163 -5.39 -15.43 -6.65
C ALA A 163 -4.26 -16.28 -6.06
N LEU A 164 -3.74 -15.86 -4.91
CA LEU A 164 -2.71 -16.57 -4.16
C LEU A 164 -3.28 -17.35 -2.97
N THR A 165 -4.47 -16.97 -2.51
CA THR A 165 -5.27 -17.74 -1.55
C THR A 165 -6.61 -18.09 -2.17
N ASP A 166 -7.26 -19.12 -1.66
CA ASP A 166 -8.59 -19.54 -2.13
C ASP A 166 -9.64 -18.48 -1.73
N PRO A 167 -10.35 -17.85 -2.69
CA PRO A 167 -11.38 -16.84 -2.41
C PRO A 167 -12.61 -17.36 -1.65
N ALA A 168 -12.76 -18.68 -1.50
CA ALA A 168 -13.77 -19.28 -0.64
C ALA A 168 -13.54 -18.98 0.85
N TYR A 169 -12.33 -18.54 1.21
CA TYR A 169 -11.94 -18.17 2.56
C TYR A 169 -11.64 -16.67 2.67
N ASN A 170 -11.81 -16.14 3.87
CA ASN A 170 -11.36 -14.80 4.22
C ASN A 170 -9.91 -14.87 4.70
N ALA A 171 -8.97 -14.21 4.02
CA ALA A 171 -7.56 -14.15 4.37
C ALA A 171 -7.23 -12.82 5.05
N VAL A 172 -6.59 -12.87 6.23
CA VAL A 172 -6.21 -11.70 7.03
C VAL A 172 -4.81 -11.89 7.65
N GLY A 173 -4.21 -10.79 8.14
CA GLY A 173 -2.93 -10.85 8.83
C GLY A 173 -1.81 -11.33 7.89
N VAL A 174 -1.74 -10.76 6.70
CA VAL A 174 -0.79 -11.17 5.66
C VAL A 174 0.57 -10.56 5.94
N GLU A 175 1.59 -11.39 6.09
CA GLU A 175 2.98 -10.96 6.22
C GLU A 175 3.88 -11.70 5.24
N PHE A 176 4.67 -10.94 4.48
CA PHE A 176 5.62 -11.49 3.51
C PHE A 176 6.97 -11.77 4.14
N SER A 177 7.60 -12.86 3.68
CA SER A 177 9.03 -13.08 3.96
C SER A 177 9.87 -11.92 3.37
N PRO A 178 11.02 -11.58 3.97
CA PRO A 178 11.88 -10.49 3.47
C PRO A 178 12.24 -10.62 1.99
N ASP A 179 12.47 -11.87 1.53
CA ASP A 179 12.79 -12.17 0.12
C ASP A 179 11.56 -12.20 -0.80
N GLY A 180 10.34 -12.04 -0.24
CA GLY A 180 9.08 -12.01 -0.99
C GLY A 180 8.67 -13.32 -1.66
N LYS A 181 9.30 -14.45 -1.31
CA LYS A 181 8.95 -15.75 -1.91
C LYS A 181 7.77 -16.45 -1.24
N TYR A 182 7.52 -16.07 0.01
CA TYR A 182 6.47 -16.66 0.83
C TYR A 182 5.71 -15.58 1.56
N PHE A 183 4.53 -15.90 2.01
CA PHE A 183 3.80 -15.13 3.00
C PHE A 183 3.05 -16.05 3.95
N ILE A 184 2.73 -15.56 5.14
CA ILE A 184 1.80 -16.17 6.07
C ILE A 184 0.48 -15.41 6.05
N ALA A 185 -0.61 -16.11 6.28
CA ALA A 185 -1.92 -15.51 6.47
C ALA A 185 -2.80 -16.39 7.35
N SER A 186 -3.69 -15.76 8.11
CA SER A 186 -4.81 -16.44 8.74
C SER A 186 -5.96 -16.54 7.74
N TYR A 187 -6.61 -17.69 7.66
CA TYR A 187 -7.75 -17.90 6.80
C TYR A 187 -8.90 -18.61 7.51
N SER A 188 -10.12 -18.27 7.18
CA SER A 188 -11.33 -18.86 7.75
C SER A 188 -12.54 -18.65 6.83
N ASN A 189 -13.60 -19.43 7.08
CA ASN A 189 -14.93 -19.19 6.53
C ASN A 189 -16.00 -19.64 7.53
N VAL A 190 -17.27 -19.64 7.14
CA VAL A 190 -18.39 -19.98 8.04
C VAL A 190 -18.37 -21.40 8.57
N THR A 191 -17.69 -22.32 7.87
CA THR A 191 -17.57 -23.73 8.23
C THR A 191 -16.17 -24.12 8.70
N THR A 192 -15.19 -23.24 8.53
CA THR A 192 -13.79 -23.50 8.86
C THR A 192 -13.31 -22.49 9.89
N PRO A 193 -12.98 -22.90 11.12
CA PRO A 193 -12.34 -22.07 12.12
C PRO A 193 -11.03 -21.48 11.59
N THR A 194 -10.60 -20.36 12.21
CA THR A 194 -9.36 -19.69 11.81
C THR A 194 -8.16 -20.61 11.87
N LYS A 195 -7.44 -20.68 10.75
CA LYS A 195 -6.19 -21.41 10.58
C LYS A 195 -5.12 -20.46 10.08
N VAL A 196 -3.87 -20.75 10.38
CA VAL A 196 -2.69 -20.04 9.84
C VAL A 196 -2.00 -20.95 8.81
N ALA A 197 -1.59 -20.36 7.71
CA ALA A 197 -0.87 -21.12 6.67
C ALA A 197 0.28 -20.31 6.05
N PHE A 198 1.23 -21.05 5.48
CA PHE A 198 2.27 -20.54 4.60
C PHE A 198 1.86 -20.71 3.15
N PHE A 199 2.10 -19.67 2.37
CA PHE A 199 1.78 -19.62 0.95
C PHE A 199 3.02 -19.27 0.14
N GLN A 200 3.08 -19.75 -1.10
CA GLN A 200 4.10 -19.33 -2.07
C GLN A 200 3.57 -18.20 -2.94
N THR A 201 4.43 -17.20 -3.24
CA THR A 201 4.08 -16.10 -4.15
C THR A 201 4.17 -16.48 -5.63
N SER A 202 4.89 -17.56 -5.97
CA SER A 202 5.13 -17.98 -7.36
C SER A 202 3.92 -18.62 -8.06
N GLY A 203 2.98 -19.17 -7.33
CA GLY A 203 1.83 -19.83 -7.95
C GLY A 203 0.60 -19.93 -7.07
N GLY A 204 0.65 -19.35 -5.89
CA GLY A 204 -0.39 -19.53 -4.88
C GLY A 204 -0.41 -20.93 -4.30
N GLY A 205 -1.33 -21.13 -3.39
CA GLY A 205 -1.49 -22.43 -2.72
C GLY A 205 -0.76 -22.54 -1.40
N ILE A 206 -1.35 -23.34 -0.52
CA ILE A 206 -0.85 -23.57 0.83
C ILE A 206 0.38 -24.47 0.76
N VAL A 207 1.51 -23.99 1.29
CA VAL A 207 2.72 -24.79 1.49
C VAL A 207 2.60 -25.60 2.79
N SER A 208 1.99 -25.00 3.82
CA SER A 208 1.73 -25.64 5.10
C SER A 208 0.61 -24.90 5.84
N ALA A 209 -0.25 -25.64 6.54
CA ALA A 209 -1.32 -25.09 7.35
C ALA A 209 -1.29 -25.70 8.76
N GLY A 210 -1.61 -24.89 9.78
CA GLY A 210 -1.69 -25.33 11.17
C GLY A 210 -2.98 -24.89 11.84
N HIS A 211 -3.36 -25.60 12.88
CA HIS A 211 -4.46 -25.28 13.79
C HIS A 211 -3.84 -24.96 15.14
N GLY A 212 -4.13 -23.83 15.77
CA GLY A 212 -3.91 -23.52 17.21
C GLY A 212 -2.86 -24.32 17.98
N GLY A 213 -1.77 -24.79 17.35
CA GLY A 213 -0.74 -25.67 17.91
C GLY A 213 -0.42 -26.89 17.05
N ASP A 214 -1.33 -27.32 16.15
CA ASP A 214 -1.09 -28.49 15.30
C ASP A 214 -0.86 -28.07 13.84
N ILE A 215 0.34 -28.29 13.35
CA ILE A 215 0.66 -28.15 11.94
C ILE A 215 0.20 -29.44 11.24
N ALA A 216 -0.72 -29.35 10.29
CA ALA A 216 -1.22 -30.52 9.58
C ALA A 216 -0.08 -31.27 8.89
N GLU A 217 0.13 -32.56 9.24
CA GLU A 217 1.24 -33.37 8.78
C GLU A 217 1.34 -33.53 7.25
N ALA A 218 0.22 -33.44 6.56
CA ALA A 218 0.14 -33.68 5.11
C ALA A 218 0.96 -32.71 4.25
N ASN A 219 1.26 -31.49 4.74
CA ASN A 219 1.93 -30.44 3.99
C ASN A 219 3.34 -30.10 4.50
N LEU A 220 3.87 -30.87 5.47
CA LEU A 220 5.19 -30.64 6.06
C LEU A 220 6.37 -31.14 5.20
N ARG A 221 6.11 -31.62 4.00
CA ARG A 221 7.15 -32.17 3.11
C ARG A 221 7.91 -31.12 2.31
N GLY A 222 7.51 -29.86 2.38
CA GLY A 222 8.20 -28.78 1.70
C GLY A 222 9.54 -28.39 2.36
N PRO A 223 10.55 -27.98 1.58
CA PRO A 223 11.93 -27.72 2.06
C PRO A 223 12.01 -26.60 3.13
N VAL A 224 11.04 -25.69 3.19
CA VAL A 224 11.00 -24.60 4.17
C VAL A 224 10.67 -25.13 5.57
N MET A 225 9.72 -26.03 5.70
CA MET A 225 9.34 -26.60 6.99
C MET A 225 10.38 -27.57 7.56
N GLN A 226 11.15 -28.22 6.69
CA GLN A 226 12.27 -29.05 7.13
C GLN A 226 13.40 -28.20 7.75
N LYS A 227 13.61 -26.96 7.28
CA LYS A 227 14.56 -26.01 7.89
C LYS A 227 14.07 -25.47 9.23
N LEU A 228 12.78 -25.19 9.38
CA LEU A 228 12.20 -24.72 10.64
C LEU A 228 12.25 -25.80 11.74
N ARG A 229 12.06 -27.09 11.38
CA ARG A 229 12.20 -28.22 12.32
C ARG A 229 13.65 -28.47 12.78
N LYS A 230 14.65 -28.11 12.01
CA LYS A 230 16.08 -28.31 12.34
C LYS A 230 16.66 -27.15 13.14
N GLY A 231 15.95 -26.08 13.34
CA GLY A 231 16.37 -24.87 14.08
C GLY A 231 15.79 -24.76 15.48
N VAL A 232 15.18 -25.82 16.03
CA VAL A 232 14.70 -25.92 17.42
C VAL A 232 15.52 -26.97 18.13
#